data_01027caa1bd8eb0f137786c9a2d7c057
#
_entry.id   01027caa1bd8eb0f137786c9a2d7c057
#
_cell.length_a   1.000
_cell.length_b   1.000
_cell.length_c   1.000
_cell.angle_alpha   90.00
_cell.angle_beta   90.00
_cell.angle_gamma   90.00
#
_symmetry.space_group_name_H-M   'P 1'
#
loop_
_entity.id
_entity.type
_entity.pdbx_description
1 polymer ?
#
loop_
_entity_poly.entity_id
_entity_poly.type
_entity_poly.pdbx_seq_one_letter_code
_entity_poly.pdbx_strand_id
1 'polypeptide(L)'
;MPEQTKLFFWNNQNLFSNNYLEHHLPTTALWTEQRKKINDIFETVKKSYETIQALKPGQGQEAELEDKFIRPVLTALGYEYSVQPVTKRGFKKKRPDYALFKDSKAIKAASADKENLQKFFSQALTILESKYWNRRLNDSDKNDILDSRDPTAQTVKYLEDVHLHTNGKIN
;
A
#
# COMPACT_ATOMS: atom_id res chain seq x y z
N MET A 1 8.65 23.82 -27.35
CA MET A 1 7.83 23.23 -26.28
C MET A 1 8.36 21.83 -26.06
N PRO A 2 8.75 21.42 -24.87
CA PRO A 2 9.18 20.05 -24.65
C PRO A 2 7.98 19.13 -24.87
N GLU A 3 8.15 18.10 -25.70
CA GLU A 3 7.18 17.03 -25.88
C GLU A 3 6.83 16.46 -24.51
N GLN A 4 5.57 16.63 -24.12
CA GLN A 4 5.03 15.90 -22.99
C GLN A 4 5.12 14.41 -23.34
N THR A 5 6.02 13.72 -22.68
CA THR A 5 6.08 12.26 -22.72
C THR A 5 4.70 11.77 -22.33
N LYS A 6 3.95 11.27 -23.30
CA LYS A 6 2.64 10.67 -23.07
C LYS A 6 2.84 9.48 -22.13
N LEU A 7 2.54 9.67 -20.88
CA LEU A 7 2.44 8.58 -19.88
C LEU A 7 1.18 7.77 -20.18
N PHE A 8 1.25 6.96 -21.24
CA PHE A 8 0.18 6.06 -21.62
C PHE A 8 0.38 4.72 -20.95
N PHE A 9 -0.18 4.53 -19.77
CA PHE A 9 -0.55 3.20 -19.30
C PHE A 9 -1.52 3.31 -18.11
N TRP A 10 -2.59 4.10 -18.31
CA TRP A 10 -3.71 4.06 -17.40
C TRP A 10 -4.71 3.01 -17.87
N ASN A 11 -4.63 1.82 -17.34
CA ASN A 11 -5.81 0.99 -17.39
C ASN A 11 -6.65 1.33 -16.15
N ASN A 12 -7.39 2.43 -16.22
CA ASN A 12 -8.31 2.84 -15.15
C ASN A 12 -9.64 2.07 -15.21
N GLN A 13 -9.71 1.03 -16.06
CA GLN A 13 -10.90 0.19 -16.26
C GLN A 13 -12.19 0.99 -16.48
N ASN A 14 -12.08 2.13 -17.15
CA ASN A 14 -13.17 3.07 -17.42
C ASN A 14 -13.76 3.75 -16.17
N LEU A 15 -13.06 3.78 -15.04
CA LEU A 15 -13.49 4.52 -13.85
C LEU A 15 -13.62 6.02 -14.15
N PHE A 16 -12.70 6.56 -14.96
CA PHE A 16 -12.78 7.93 -15.50
C PHE A 16 -12.56 7.90 -17.01
N SER A 17 -13.20 8.82 -17.74
CA SER A 17 -12.93 8.96 -19.17
C SER A 17 -11.51 9.49 -19.41
N ASN A 18 -10.85 9.05 -20.46
CA ASN A 18 -9.52 9.56 -20.84
C ASN A 18 -9.57 11.07 -21.10
N ASN A 19 -10.65 11.56 -21.70
CA ASN A 19 -10.85 12.98 -21.91
C ASN A 19 -10.85 13.78 -20.61
N TYR A 20 -11.50 13.24 -19.56
CA TYR A 20 -11.47 13.88 -18.24
C TYR A 20 -10.04 13.91 -17.67
N LEU A 21 -9.34 12.78 -17.70
CA LEU A 21 -7.99 12.68 -17.13
C LEU A 21 -6.96 13.55 -17.88
N GLU A 22 -7.08 13.64 -19.21
CA GLU A 22 -6.11 14.34 -20.06
C GLU A 22 -6.38 15.84 -20.18
N HIS A 23 -7.65 16.26 -20.16
CA HIS A 23 -8.03 17.62 -20.49
C HIS A 23 -8.75 18.39 -19.37
N HIS A 24 -9.51 17.72 -18.52
CA HIS A 24 -10.26 18.39 -17.47
C HIS A 24 -9.56 18.36 -16.11
N LEU A 25 -9.11 17.20 -15.65
CA LEU A 25 -8.45 17.07 -14.36
C LEU A 25 -7.26 18.03 -14.20
N PRO A 26 -6.34 18.17 -15.20
CA PRO A 26 -5.19 19.07 -15.07
C PRO A 26 -5.54 20.56 -14.98
N THR A 27 -6.76 20.95 -15.32
CA THR A 27 -7.25 22.35 -15.25
C THR A 27 -8.01 22.66 -13.98
N THR A 28 -8.28 21.65 -13.14
CA THR A 28 -8.96 21.88 -11.86
C THR A 28 -8.09 22.68 -10.90
N ALA A 29 -8.70 23.56 -10.10
CA ALA A 29 -7.99 24.35 -9.09
C ALA A 29 -7.18 23.46 -8.14
N LEU A 30 -7.79 22.37 -7.62
CA LEU A 30 -7.14 21.43 -6.72
C LEU A 30 -5.88 20.80 -7.35
N TRP A 31 -5.94 20.38 -8.60
CA TRP A 31 -4.79 19.81 -9.32
C TRP A 31 -3.69 20.83 -9.50
N THR A 32 -4.06 22.05 -9.91
CA THR A 32 -3.11 23.14 -10.15
C THR A 32 -2.38 23.54 -8.86
N GLU A 33 -3.10 23.68 -7.76
CA GLU A 33 -2.53 24.00 -6.45
C GLU A 33 -1.59 22.91 -5.92
N GLN A 34 -1.91 21.64 -6.18
CA GLN A 34 -1.12 20.51 -5.72
C GLN A 34 -0.06 20.02 -6.71
N ARG A 35 0.03 20.64 -7.90
CA ARG A 35 0.86 20.14 -9.01
C ARG A 35 2.32 19.93 -8.63
N LYS A 36 2.91 20.85 -7.89
CA LYS A 36 4.30 20.72 -7.42
C LYS A 36 4.46 19.48 -6.53
N LYS A 37 3.59 19.36 -5.53
CA LYS A 37 3.61 18.21 -4.61
C LYS A 37 3.39 16.89 -5.33
N ILE A 38 2.47 16.84 -6.30
CA ILE A 38 2.21 15.66 -7.12
C ILE A 38 3.46 15.27 -7.91
N ASN A 39 4.13 16.23 -8.54
CA ASN A 39 5.36 15.98 -9.29
C ASN A 39 6.49 15.47 -8.39
N ASP A 40 6.68 16.06 -7.21
CA ASP A 40 7.72 15.64 -6.27
C ASP A 40 7.48 14.20 -5.78
N ILE A 41 6.22 13.85 -5.49
CA ILE A 41 5.82 12.48 -5.13
C ILE A 41 6.05 11.53 -6.30
N PHE A 42 5.64 11.93 -7.51
CA PHE A 42 5.81 11.12 -8.71
C PHE A 42 7.27 10.79 -8.99
N GLU A 43 8.17 11.78 -8.91
CA GLU A 43 9.61 11.53 -9.11
C GLU A 43 10.18 10.60 -8.04
N THR A 44 9.73 10.72 -6.79
CA THR A 44 10.14 9.81 -5.71
C THR A 44 9.68 8.38 -5.97
N VAL A 45 8.42 8.20 -6.34
CA VAL A 45 7.86 6.87 -6.67
C VAL A 45 8.56 6.28 -7.90
N LYS A 46 8.77 7.08 -8.95
CA LYS A 46 9.46 6.67 -10.17
C LYS A 46 10.88 6.19 -9.87
N LYS A 47 11.66 6.96 -9.11
CA LYS A 47 13.02 6.57 -8.72
C LYS A 47 13.04 5.27 -7.91
N SER A 48 12.12 5.11 -6.97
CA SER A 48 11.99 3.88 -6.18
C SER A 48 11.62 2.69 -7.08
N TYR A 49 10.72 2.89 -8.05
CA TYR A 49 10.33 1.87 -9.02
C TYR A 49 11.50 1.46 -9.94
N GLU A 50 12.25 2.42 -10.48
CA GLU A 50 13.43 2.15 -11.30
C GLU A 50 14.47 1.35 -10.53
N THR A 51 14.69 1.68 -9.25
CA THR A 51 15.61 0.95 -8.38
C THR A 51 15.17 -0.51 -8.22
N ILE A 52 13.91 -0.74 -7.87
CA ILE A 52 13.42 -2.10 -7.63
C ILE A 52 13.28 -2.91 -8.93
N GLN A 53 12.97 -2.25 -10.04
CA GLN A 53 12.92 -2.88 -11.36
C GLN A 53 14.29 -3.40 -11.79
N ALA A 54 15.36 -2.70 -11.45
CA ALA A 54 16.74 -3.15 -11.71
C ALA A 54 17.12 -4.34 -10.82
N LEU A 55 16.72 -4.32 -9.55
CA LEU A 55 17.03 -5.38 -8.57
C LEU A 55 16.19 -6.64 -8.78
N LYS A 56 14.89 -6.49 -9.11
CA LYS A 56 13.92 -7.57 -9.29
C LYS A 56 13.98 -8.62 -8.17
N PRO A 57 13.79 -8.22 -6.91
CA PRO A 57 13.95 -9.13 -5.78
C PRO A 57 12.96 -10.30 -5.91
N GLY A 58 13.52 -11.50 -5.96
CA GLY A 58 12.78 -12.76 -6.12
C GLY A 58 12.22 -13.29 -4.81
N GLN A 59 11.86 -14.56 -4.85
CA GLN A 59 11.39 -15.30 -3.69
C GLN A 59 12.41 -15.23 -2.54
N GLY A 60 11.95 -14.91 -1.33
CA GLY A 60 12.80 -14.75 -0.15
C GLY A 60 13.48 -13.39 -0.01
N GLN A 61 13.27 -12.48 -0.95
CA GLN A 61 13.83 -11.11 -0.94
C GLN A 61 12.75 -10.04 -0.74
N GLU A 62 11.62 -10.38 -0.11
CA GLU A 62 10.52 -9.44 0.15
C GLU A 62 10.98 -8.23 0.98
N ALA A 63 11.88 -8.43 1.94
CA ALA A 63 12.42 -7.36 2.76
C ALA A 63 13.13 -6.27 1.92
N GLU A 64 13.79 -6.65 0.83
CA GLU A 64 14.44 -5.69 -0.08
C GLU A 64 13.41 -4.89 -0.88
N LEU A 65 12.34 -5.54 -1.36
CA LEU A 65 11.20 -4.86 -1.98
C LEU A 65 10.56 -3.86 -1.02
N GLU A 66 10.34 -4.27 0.23
CA GLU A 66 9.79 -3.41 1.26
C GLU A 66 10.66 -2.19 1.52
N ASP A 67 11.96 -2.38 1.69
CA ASP A 67 12.91 -1.31 2.01
C ASP A 67 13.13 -0.34 0.85
N LYS A 68 13.27 -0.84 -0.37
CA LYS A 68 13.62 -0.03 -1.55
C LYS A 68 12.42 0.56 -2.28
N PHE A 69 11.23 -0.01 -2.10
CA PHE A 69 10.04 0.43 -2.83
C PHE A 69 8.85 0.71 -1.92
N ILE A 70 8.34 -0.27 -1.17
CA ILE A 70 7.08 -0.11 -0.45
C ILE A 70 7.15 1.03 0.56
N ARG A 71 8.14 1.03 1.47
CA ARG A 71 8.28 2.06 2.50
C ARG A 71 8.54 3.46 1.94
N PRO A 72 9.46 3.65 0.97
CA PRO A 72 9.63 4.95 0.32
C PRO A 72 8.35 5.47 -0.34
N VAL A 73 7.58 4.60 -1.01
CA VAL A 73 6.31 4.99 -1.64
C VAL A 73 5.27 5.38 -0.59
N LEU A 74 5.08 4.60 0.46
CA LEU A 74 4.14 4.92 1.54
C LEU A 74 4.48 6.27 2.19
N THR A 75 5.76 6.51 2.46
CA THR A 75 6.24 7.78 3.01
C THR A 75 6.01 8.95 2.06
N ALA A 76 6.31 8.79 0.77
CA ALA A 76 6.08 9.82 -0.25
C ALA A 76 4.59 10.18 -0.38
N LEU A 77 3.71 9.18 -0.27
CA LEU A 77 2.26 9.37 -0.27
C LEU A 77 1.73 9.99 1.04
N GLY A 78 2.57 10.12 2.06
CA GLY A 78 2.23 10.75 3.34
C GLY A 78 1.58 9.80 4.34
N TYR A 79 1.67 8.50 4.14
CA TYR A 79 1.20 7.52 5.12
C TYR A 79 2.24 7.26 6.20
N GLU A 80 1.77 7.14 7.43
CA GLU A 80 2.50 6.50 8.52
C GLU A 80 2.13 5.02 8.58
N TYR A 81 3.01 4.16 9.09
CA TYR A 81 2.73 2.73 9.12
C TYR A 81 3.32 2.02 10.33
N SER A 82 2.66 0.96 10.77
CA SER A 82 3.18 -0.02 11.73
C SER A 82 3.51 -1.31 11.00
N VAL A 83 4.72 -1.83 11.23
CA VAL A 83 5.20 -3.07 10.60
C VAL A 83 4.70 -4.26 11.40
N GLN A 84 4.21 -5.27 10.71
CA GLN A 84 3.75 -6.56 11.22
C GLN A 84 2.82 -6.46 12.45
N PRO A 85 1.75 -5.64 12.39
CA PRO A 85 0.81 -5.54 13.51
C PRO A 85 0.09 -6.87 13.72
N VAL A 86 -0.18 -7.20 14.98
CA VAL A 86 -0.93 -8.42 15.30
C VAL A 86 -2.42 -8.17 15.10
N THR A 87 -3.06 -8.91 14.18
CA THR A 87 -4.52 -8.81 13.97
C THR A 87 -5.30 -9.79 14.83
N LYS A 88 -4.67 -10.88 15.24
CA LYS A 88 -5.29 -11.90 16.10
C LYS A 88 -4.29 -12.43 17.10
N ARG A 89 -4.71 -12.53 18.38
CA ARG A 89 -3.94 -13.15 19.44
C ARG A 89 -4.24 -14.65 19.55
N GLY A 90 -3.35 -15.39 20.19
CA GLY A 90 -3.49 -16.80 20.44
C GLY A 90 -2.47 -17.65 19.68
N PHE A 91 -2.77 -18.95 19.54
CA PHE A 91 -1.84 -19.97 19.00
C PHE A 91 -1.41 -19.71 17.55
N LYS A 92 -2.28 -19.06 16.74
CA LYS A 92 -1.98 -18.66 15.37
C LYS A 92 -2.04 -17.14 15.27
N LYS A 93 -0.95 -16.48 15.67
CA LYS A 93 -0.80 -15.03 15.46
C LYS A 93 -0.81 -14.76 13.95
N LYS A 94 -1.68 -13.86 13.53
CA LYS A 94 -1.70 -13.37 12.15
C LYS A 94 -1.14 -11.96 12.13
N ARG A 95 -0.34 -11.66 11.13
CA ARG A 95 0.34 -10.37 10.99
C ARG A 95 0.39 -10.01 9.51
N PRO A 96 -0.38 -9.02 9.06
CA PRO A 96 -0.11 -8.39 7.77
C PRO A 96 1.22 -7.62 7.84
N ASP A 97 1.80 -7.32 6.70
CA ASP A 97 3.09 -6.61 6.68
C ASP A 97 2.98 -5.20 7.25
N TYR A 98 1.88 -4.50 6.95
CA TYR A 98 1.66 -3.14 7.45
C TYR A 98 0.22 -2.89 7.87
N ALA A 99 0.05 -2.01 8.89
CA ALA A 99 -1.15 -1.21 9.08
C ALA A 99 -0.82 0.23 8.73
N LEU A 100 -1.65 0.88 7.91
CA LEU A 100 -1.45 2.25 7.44
C LEU A 100 -2.27 3.24 8.25
N PHE A 101 -1.69 4.40 8.52
CA PHE A 101 -2.31 5.48 9.27
C PHE A 101 -2.23 6.78 8.47
N LYS A 102 -3.23 7.63 8.65
CA LYS A 102 -3.35 8.91 7.95
C LYS A 102 -2.18 9.86 8.26
N ASP A 103 -1.73 9.87 9.50
CA ASP A 103 -0.73 10.82 9.99
C ASP A 103 -0.06 10.32 11.28
N SER A 104 0.95 11.05 11.71
CA SER A 104 1.71 10.73 12.92
C SER A 104 0.90 10.85 14.22
N LYS A 105 -0.22 11.58 14.24
CA LYS A 105 -1.13 11.64 15.38
C LYS A 105 -1.90 10.31 15.51
N ALA A 106 -2.40 9.79 14.39
CA ALA A 106 -3.13 8.52 14.38
C ALA A 106 -2.24 7.34 14.81
N ILE A 107 -1.01 7.23 14.28
CA ILE A 107 -0.11 6.15 14.70
C ILE A 107 0.35 6.27 16.16
N LYS A 108 0.56 7.48 16.68
CA LYS A 108 0.86 7.69 18.10
C LYS A 108 -0.30 7.26 18.99
N ALA A 109 -1.53 7.63 18.63
CA ALA A 109 -2.73 7.21 19.36
C ALA A 109 -2.90 5.67 19.34
N ALA A 110 -2.69 5.03 18.19
CA ALA A 110 -2.69 3.57 18.07
C ALA A 110 -1.59 2.92 18.92
N SER A 111 -0.40 3.50 18.94
CA SER A 111 0.77 2.97 19.64
C SER A 111 0.70 3.10 21.15
N ALA A 112 -0.12 4.00 21.68
CA ALA A 112 -0.30 4.22 23.11
C ALA A 112 -0.92 2.99 23.82
N ASP A 113 -1.71 2.18 23.10
CA ASP A 113 -2.33 0.97 23.63
C ASP A 113 -2.31 -0.16 22.60
N LYS A 114 -1.11 -0.58 22.17
CA LYS A 114 -0.92 -1.65 21.17
C LYS A 114 -1.52 -2.99 21.60
N GLU A 115 -1.74 -3.17 22.90
CA GLU A 115 -2.33 -4.38 23.45
C GLU A 115 -3.85 -4.41 23.21
N ASN A 116 -4.48 -3.29 23.00
CA ASN A 116 -5.89 -3.19 22.68
C ASN A 116 -6.07 -3.13 21.16
N LEU A 117 -6.30 -4.28 20.52
CA LEU A 117 -6.45 -4.39 19.06
C LEU A 117 -7.58 -3.50 18.52
N GLN A 118 -8.68 -3.35 19.23
CA GLN A 118 -9.78 -2.47 18.85
C GLN A 118 -9.33 -1.02 18.77
N LYS A 119 -8.65 -0.51 19.80
CA LYS A 119 -8.14 0.86 19.81
C LYS A 119 -7.07 1.06 18.74
N PHE A 120 -6.15 0.10 18.60
CA PHE A 120 -5.09 0.17 17.62
C PHE A 120 -5.67 0.29 16.20
N PHE A 121 -6.50 -0.66 15.80
CA PHE A 121 -7.03 -0.69 14.43
C PHE A 121 -8.11 0.37 14.17
N SER A 122 -8.79 0.89 15.20
CA SER A 122 -9.73 2.02 15.00
C SER A 122 -9.05 3.31 14.52
N GLN A 123 -7.73 3.42 14.65
CA GLN A 123 -6.92 4.54 14.15
C GLN A 123 -6.31 4.26 12.77
N ALA A 124 -6.28 3.01 12.35
CA ALA A 124 -5.72 2.64 11.05
C ALA A 124 -6.71 2.93 9.92
N LEU A 125 -6.18 3.23 8.73
CA LEU A 125 -6.98 3.38 7.50
C LEU A 125 -7.22 2.03 6.84
N THR A 126 -6.19 1.20 6.77
CA THR A 126 -6.22 -0.10 6.11
C THR A 126 -5.00 -0.92 6.52
N ILE A 127 -4.94 -2.14 6.01
CA ILE A 127 -3.77 -3.00 6.07
C ILE A 127 -3.17 -3.19 4.68
N LEU A 128 -1.89 -3.56 4.63
CA LEU A 128 -1.19 -3.89 3.39
C LEU A 128 -0.41 -5.18 3.59
N GLU A 129 -0.47 -6.03 2.59
CA GLU A 129 0.33 -7.25 2.44
C GLU A 129 1.22 -7.09 1.23
N SER A 130 2.52 -7.23 1.38
CA SER A 130 3.50 -7.18 0.30
C SER A 130 3.87 -8.59 -0.16
N LYS A 131 4.34 -8.70 -1.39
CA LYS A 131 4.87 -9.95 -1.96
C LYS A 131 6.07 -9.60 -2.83
N TYR A 132 6.99 -10.55 -2.99
CA TYR A 132 8.17 -10.36 -3.84
C TYR A 132 7.80 -10.00 -5.29
N TRP A 133 8.74 -9.45 -6.01
CA TRP A 133 8.57 -9.02 -7.38
C TRP A 133 8.06 -10.15 -8.28
N ASN A 134 7.07 -9.87 -9.12
CA ASN A 134 6.40 -10.83 -10.02
C ASN A 134 5.54 -11.89 -9.34
N ARG A 135 5.32 -11.86 -8.03
CA ARG A 135 4.34 -12.75 -7.39
C ARG A 135 2.93 -12.37 -7.84
N ARG A 136 2.19 -13.34 -8.36
CA ARG A 136 0.77 -13.15 -8.67
C ARG A 136 -0.02 -12.94 -7.37
N LEU A 137 -0.84 -11.89 -7.33
CA LEU A 137 -1.55 -11.51 -6.10
C LEU A 137 -2.89 -12.20 -5.93
N ASN A 138 -3.46 -12.73 -7.02
CA ASN A 138 -4.79 -13.35 -7.06
C ASN A 138 -4.76 -14.85 -7.37
N ASP A 139 -3.64 -15.48 -7.09
CA ASP A 139 -3.49 -16.92 -7.38
C ASP A 139 -2.56 -17.58 -6.34
N SER A 140 -2.87 -18.82 -6.00
CA SER A 140 -1.99 -19.66 -5.19
C SER A 140 -0.82 -20.15 -6.05
N ASP A 141 0.38 -20.17 -5.48
CA ASP A 141 1.56 -20.69 -6.15
C ASP A 141 2.16 -21.83 -5.33
N LYS A 142 1.90 -23.05 -5.77
CA LYS A 142 2.42 -24.27 -5.12
C LYS A 142 3.95 -24.37 -5.17
N ASN A 143 4.58 -23.62 -6.07
CA ASN A 143 6.03 -23.59 -6.22
C ASN A 143 6.67 -22.53 -5.30
N ASP A 144 5.86 -21.68 -4.68
CA ASP A 144 6.34 -20.75 -3.66
C ASP A 144 6.59 -21.53 -2.35
N ILE A 145 7.85 -21.79 -2.06
CA ILE A 145 8.30 -22.58 -0.91
C ILE A 145 7.98 -21.85 0.40
N LEU A 146 7.98 -20.52 0.39
CA LEU A 146 7.77 -19.70 1.58
C LEU A 146 6.28 -19.43 1.85
N ASP A 147 5.51 -19.18 0.80
CA ASP A 147 4.08 -18.89 0.93
C ASP A 147 3.29 -19.25 -0.33
N SER A 148 2.79 -20.47 -0.36
CA SER A 148 1.97 -20.98 -1.47
C SER A 148 0.52 -20.47 -1.47
N ARG A 149 0.12 -19.69 -0.47
CA ARG A 149 -1.26 -19.19 -0.34
C ARG A 149 -1.56 -18.11 -1.36
N ASP A 150 -2.83 -17.97 -1.69
CA ASP A 150 -3.34 -16.83 -2.45
C ASP A 150 -3.20 -15.53 -1.60
N PRO A 151 -2.38 -14.54 -2.03
CA PRO A 151 -2.16 -13.31 -1.28
C PRO A 151 -3.43 -12.49 -1.06
N THR A 152 -4.33 -12.45 -2.05
CA THR A 152 -5.61 -11.74 -1.94
C THR A 152 -6.48 -12.38 -0.87
N ALA A 153 -6.64 -13.70 -0.89
CA ALA A 153 -7.40 -14.44 0.13
C ALA A 153 -6.77 -14.30 1.52
N GLN A 154 -5.44 -14.21 1.60
CA GLN A 154 -4.72 -13.94 2.85
C GLN A 154 -5.06 -12.55 3.38
N THR A 155 -5.02 -11.53 2.53
CA THR A 155 -5.33 -10.13 2.90
C THR A 155 -6.78 -9.99 3.35
N VAL A 156 -7.73 -10.64 2.65
CA VAL A 156 -9.15 -10.65 3.05
C VAL A 156 -9.30 -11.24 4.46
N LYS A 157 -8.60 -12.31 4.80
CA LYS A 157 -8.64 -12.88 6.16
C LYS A 157 -8.07 -11.96 7.24
N TYR A 158 -7.07 -11.17 6.92
CA TYR A 158 -6.58 -10.14 7.84
C TYR A 158 -7.60 -9.02 8.02
N LEU A 159 -8.26 -8.59 6.92
CA LEU A 159 -9.33 -7.60 6.97
C LEU A 159 -10.53 -8.08 7.79
N GLU A 160 -10.95 -9.35 7.63
CA GLU A 160 -12.00 -9.95 8.47
C GLU A 160 -11.66 -9.90 9.95
N ASP A 161 -10.42 -10.29 10.34
CA ASP A 161 -9.99 -10.22 11.73
C ASP A 161 -9.99 -8.78 12.26
N VAL A 162 -9.56 -7.80 11.46
CA VAL A 162 -9.56 -6.37 11.81
C VAL A 162 -10.96 -5.81 11.86
N HIS A 163 -11.83 -6.20 10.93
CA HIS A 163 -13.22 -5.80 10.88
C HIS A 163 -13.99 -6.19 12.15
N LEU A 164 -13.73 -7.39 12.67
CA LEU A 164 -14.30 -7.84 13.95
C LEU A 164 -13.89 -6.93 15.12
N HIS A 165 -12.68 -6.39 15.11
CA HIS A 165 -12.21 -5.48 16.16
C HIS A 165 -12.76 -4.05 16.01
N THR A 166 -13.06 -3.61 14.78
CA THR A 166 -13.39 -2.22 14.49
C THR A 166 -14.87 -1.97 14.23
N ASN A 167 -15.72 -3.01 14.31
CA ASN A 167 -17.14 -2.94 13.95
C ASN A 167 -17.34 -2.36 12.54
N GLY A 168 -16.49 -2.78 11.60
CA GLY A 168 -16.60 -2.38 10.20
C GLY A 168 -16.06 -1.00 9.84
N LYS A 169 -15.23 -0.40 10.68
CA LYS A 169 -14.64 0.93 10.39
C LYS A 169 -13.42 0.90 9.46
N ILE A 170 -12.82 -0.27 9.25
CA ILE A 170 -11.71 -0.47 8.29
C ILE A 170 -12.25 -1.25 7.11
N ASN A 171 -12.01 -0.73 5.93
CA ASN A 171 -12.31 -1.37 4.64
C ASN A 171 -11.01 -1.81 3.95
#